data_c3533e1ed2ea67cfa8a912a6836aa360
#
_entry.id   c3533e1ed2ea67cfa8a912a6836aa360
#
_cell.length_a   1.000
_cell.length_b   1.000
_cell.length_c   1.000
_cell.angle_alpha   90.00
_cell.angle_beta   90.00
_cell.angle_gamma   90.00
#
_symmetry.space_group_name_H-M   'P 1'
#
loop_
_entity.id
_entity.type
_entity.pdbx_description
1 polymer ?
#
loop_
_entity_poly.entity_id
_entity_poly.type
_entity_poly.pdbx_seq_one_letter_code
_entity_poly.pdbx_strand_id
1 'polypeptide(L)'
;MVAGKVTINGQSTSITDVPLHTTALDFLRWRGLTGCKEGCAEGECGACSVLIARPGLSASTEWVAINACLVPIASLDGQEIVTAEGLGEPGELHPVQQEMADRGGSQCGYCTPGFICSMAAEYYRPDRRPAGGSDAGPDHEHGPNGFDLHALSGNLCRCTGYRPIRDAAYALGAPPPGDSFAERLSAPPPEPAATHLRHEGRSFVRPGTLADAVRLLHADPDAVLVAGSTDWGVEVNLRGTRAAAVIAIDRLPELRGLVADGDRIEIGAALTLTEIERRLDGSVPLLAQLFPQFASRLIRNGATLGGNLGTGSPIGDAPPALLALEASLVLASVDGEREVALSDYFTGYRQSVRRPDELIKAVRIPLPLARLAAFHKIAKRRFDDISSVAIGFALDVEDRVVKRARIGLGGVAAMPVRALATEAALEGRPWTLATAQAAAEVLGGEGTPIDDHRASAAYRAAMLGQSLRKLYAESPEEVPA
;
A
#
# COMPACT_ATOMS: atom_id res chain seq x y z
N MET A 1 32.07 -4.28 -11.60
CA MET A 1 30.92 -4.32 -10.68
C MET A 1 30.90 -2.99 -9.93
N VAL A 2 29.80 -2.27 -9.98
CA VAL A 2 29.63 -1.06 -9.17
C VAL A 2 29.40 -1.54 -7.74
N ALA A 3 30.21 -1.07 -6.78
CA ALA A 3 30.03 -1.42 -5.38
C ALA A 3 28.72 -0.81 -4.87
N GLY A 4 27.77 -1.65 -4.44
CA GLY A 4 26.52 -1.19 -3.84
C GLY A 4 26.79 -0.46 -2.52
N LYS A 5 26.08 0.64 -2.28
CA LYS A 5 26.22 1.46 -1.07
C LYS A 5 24.89 2.08 -0.67
N VAL A 6 24.71 2.28 0.61
CA VAL A 6 23.55 2.97 1.21
C VAL A 6 24.05 4.05 2.15
N THR A 7 23.37 5.18 2.24
CA THR A 7 23.67 6.20 3.25
C THR A 7 22.78 5.94 4.48
N ILE A 8 23.37 5.74 5.64
CA ILE A 8 22.67 5.48 6.90
C ILE A 8 23.07 6.56 7.90
N ASN A 9 22.11 7.33 8.38
CA ASN A 9 22.33 8.44 9.32
C ASN A 9 23.47 9.35 8.85
N GLY A 10 23.48 9.71 7.56
CA GLY A 10 24.50 10.55 6.93
C GLY A 10 25.82 9.84 6.56
N GLN A 11 26.00 8.56 6.91
CA GLN A 11 27.24 7.82 6.64
C GLN A 11 27.07 6.83 5.48
N SER A 12 27.94 6.90 4.47
CA SER A 12 27.97 5.96 3.34
C SER A 12 28.50 4.59 3.79
N THR A 13 27.72 3.54 3.53
CA THR A 13 27.99 2.16 3.98
C THR A 13 27.90 1.19 2.79
N SER A 14 28.93 0.33 2.61
CA SER A 14 28.92 -0.71 1.57
C SER A 14 27.93 -1.84 1.87
N ILE A 15 27.25 -2.32 0.82
CA ILE A 15 26.36 -3.48 0.84
C ILE A 15 26.82 -4.59 -0.13
N THR A 16 28.09 -4.52 -0.62
CA THR A 16 28.58 -5.39 -1.70
C THR A 16 28.69 -6.85 -1.28
N ASP A 17 29.18 -7.10 -0.05
CA ASP A 17 29.47 -8.47 0.46
C ASP A 17 28.37 -8.98 1.40
N VAL A 18 27.13 -8.57 1.15
CA VAL A 18 25.98 -8.93 1.99
C VAL A 18 25.14 -9.98 1.26
N PRO A 19 24.68 -11.06 1.92
CA PRO A 19 23.75 -12.00 1.34
C PRO A 19 22.50 -11.29 0.77
N LEU A 20 22.10 -11.61 -0.47
CA LEU A 20 21.06 -10.85 -1.20
C LEU A 20 19.67 -10.91 -0.56
N HIS A 21 19.44 -11.85 0.34
CA HIS A 21 18.21 -11.98 1.13
C HIS A 21 18.24 -11.19 2.45
N THR A 22 19.37 -10.56 2.79
CA THR A 22 19.50 -9.76 4.01
C THR A 22 18.53 -8.61 3.97
N THR A 23 17.68 -8.51 4.99
CA THR A 23 16.76 -7.39 5.14
C THR A 23 17.49 -6.12 5.57
N ALA A 24 16.91 -4.95 5.32
CA ALA A 24 17.42 -3.71 5.85
C ALA A 24 17.52 -3.74 7.39
N LEU A 25 16.55 -4.40 8.06
CA LEU A 25 16.55 -4.60 9.51
C LEU A 25 17.79 -5.36 9.97
N ASP A 26 18.09 -6.53 9.39
CA ASP A 26 19.24 -7.34 9.78
C ASP A 26 20.53 -6.57 9.55
N PHE A 27 20.63 -5.92 8.40
CA PHE A 27 21.81 -5.12 8.05
C PHE A 27 22.07 -3.99 9.05
N LEU A 28 21.04 -3.22 9.42
CA LEU A 28 21.13 -2.15 10.41
C LEU A 28 21.57 -2.68 11.78
N ARG A 29 20.99 -3.80 12.22
CA ARG A 29 21.33 -4.44 13.49
C ARG A 29 22.77 -4.97 13.51
N TRP A 30 23.27 -5.55 12.40
CA TRP A 30 24.67 -5.95 12.26
C TRP A 30 25.65 -4.77 12.36
N ARG A 31 25.19 -3.56 12.03
CA ARG A 31 25.96 -2.30 12.18
C ARG A 31 25.82 -1.68 13.58
N GLY A 32 25.16 -2.33 14.52
CA GLY A 32 24.97 -1.83 15.88
C GLY A 32 23.80 -0.88 16.06
N LEU A 33 23.00 -0.61 15.01
CA LEU A 33 21.79 0.21 15.08
C LEU A 33 20.62 -0.64 15.59
N THR A 34 20.62 -0.90 16.89
CA THR A 34 19.72 -1.86 17.56
C THR A 34 18.38 -1.26 17.98
N GLY A 35 18.16 0.04 17.79
CA GLY A 35 16.87 0.70 17.94
C GLY A 35 15.82 0.13 16.98
N CYS A 36 16.23 -0.18 15.74
CA CYS A 36 15.41 -0.93 14.81
C CYS A 36 15.26 -2.40 15.28
N LYS A 37 14.01 -2.86 15.52
CA LYS A 37 13.77 -4.16 16.18
C LYS A 37 12.88 -5.09 15.35
N GLU A 38 13.13 -6.40 15.47
CA GLU A 38 12.25 -7.43 14.94
C GLU A 38 11.16 -7.77 15.95
N GLY A 39 9.89 -7.55 15.56
CA GLY A 39 8.75 -7.95 16.37
C GLY A 39 7.89 -9.02 15.70
N CYS A 40 7.68 -8.94 14.39
CA CYS A 40 6.85 -9.89 13.64
C CYS A 40 7.52 -10.46 12.39
N ALA A 41 8.51 -9.78 11.81
CA ALA A 41 9.17 -10.13 10.54
C ALA A 41 8.22 -10.20 9.31
N GLU A 42 7.00 -9.65 9.42
CA GLU A 42 5.95 -9.70 8.38
C GLU A 42 5.29 -8.34 8.10
N GLY A 43 5.84 -7.24 8.69
CA GLY A 43 5.39 -5.88 8.40
C GLY A 43 4.20 -5.38 9.23
N GLU A 44 3.70 -6.17 10.20
CA GLU A 44 2.48 -5.87 10.95
C GLU A 44 2.72 -4.99 12.20
N CYS A 45 3.90 -5.04 12.81
CA CYS A 45 4.10 -4.44 14.14
C CYS A 45 4.82 -3.08 14.13
N GLY A 46 5.48 -2.72 13.04
CA GLY A 46 6.20 -1.46 12.87
C GLY A 46 7.42 -1.23 13.78
N ALA A 47 7.84 -2.21 14.61
CA ALA A 47 9.00 -2.06 15.49
C ALA A 47 10.34 -1.89 14.71
N CYS A 48 10.34 -2.25 13.43
CA CYS A 48 11.46 -2.13 12.51
C CYS A 48 11.41 -0.86 11.64
N SER A 49 10.48 0.07 11.88
CA SER A 49 10.33 1.24 11.01
C SER A 49 11.58 2.10 10.96
N VAL A 50 11.91 2.54 9.76
CA VAL A 50 12.98 3.50 9.46
C VAL A 50 12.46 4.52 8.45
N LEU A 51 13.11 5.68 8.36
CA LEU A 51 12.85 6.69 7.35
C LEU A 51 13.71 6.44 6.11
N ILE A 52 13.16 6.69 4.94
CA ILE A 52 13.90 6.78 3.69
C ILE A 52 13.55 8.08 2.96
N ALA A 53 14.55 8.67 2.29
CA ALA A 53 14.34 9.82 1.42
C ALA A 53 13.75 9.36 0.08
N ARG A 54 12.60 9.90 -0.32
CA ARG A 54 11.90 9.57 -1.57
C ARG A 54 11.53 10.85 -2.33
N PRO A 55 11.30 10.76 -3.66
CA PRO A 55 10.69 11.87 -4.39
C PRO A 55 9.38 12.29 -3.74
N GLY A 56 9.23 13.57 -3.45
CA GLY A 56 8.02 14.12 -2.83
C GLY A 56 6.98 14.56 -3.87
N LEU A 57 5.75 14.79 -3.42
CA LEU A 57 4.67 15.37 -4.23
C LEU A 57 4.61 16.89 -4.11
N SER A 58 4.78 17.40 -2.90
CA SER A 58 4.71 18.84 -2.58
C SER A 58 6.08 19.46 -2.22
N ALA A 59 7.12 18.65 -2.15
CA ALA A 59 8.51 19.06 -1.98
C ALA A 59 9.40 18.22 -2.89
N SER A 60 10.68 18.60 -3.08
CA SER A 60 11.60 17.81 -3.90
C SER A 60 11.82 16.41 -3.32
N THR A 61 11.95 16.32 -1.99
CA THR A 61 12.11 15.08 -1.23
C THR A 61 11.06 15.01 -0.13
N GLU A 62 10.68 13.81 0.25
CA GLU A 62 9.87 13.51 1.42
C GLU A 62 10.52 12.40 2.24
N TRP A 63 10.37 12.47 3.56
CA TRP A 63 10.70 11.37 4.45
C TRP A 63 9.54 10.38 4.51
N VAL A 64 9.83 9.12 4.16
CA VAL A 64 8.82 8.06 4.12
C VAL A 64 9.22 6.97 5.09
N ALA A 65 8.33 6.62 6.01
CA ALA A 65 8.54 5.50 6.93
C ALA A 65 8.25 4.17 6.22
N ILE A 66 9.14 3.18 6.37
CA ILE A 66 8.99 1.83 5.80
C ILE A 66 9.31 0.75 6.83
N ASN A 67 8.81 -0.46 6.59
CA ASN A 67 9.15 -1.66 7.37
C ASN A 67 10.50 -2.25 6.91
N ALA A 68 11.57 -2.00 7.65
CA ALA A 68 12.91 -2.49 7.31
C ALA A 68 13.01 -4.03 7.30
N CYS A 69 12.15 -4.75 7.99
CA CYS A 69 12.13 -6.22 7.98
C CYS A 69 11.69 -6.82 6.64
N LEU A 70 10.97 -6.07 5.80
CA LEU A 70 10.45 -6.57 4.51
C LEU A 70 11.33 -6.22 3.31
N VAL A 71 12.15 -5.18 3.43
CA VAL A 71 12.90 -4.64 2.30
C VAL A 71 14.31 -5.23 2.28
N PRO A 72 14.71 -5.95 1.20
CA PRO A 72 16.10 -6.36 1.03
C PRO A 72 17.02 -5.15 1.02
N ILE A 73 18.16 -5.21 1.72
CA ILE A 73 19.10 -4.08 1.74
C ILE A 73 19.58 -3.73 0.33
N ALA A 74 19.68 -4.71 -0.56
CA ALA A 74 20.00 -4.53 -1.97
C ALA A 74 19.02 -3.58 -2.70
N SER A 75 17.74 -3.58 -2.31
CA SER A 75 16.72 -2.66 -2.83
C SER A 75 16.93 -1.20 -2.40
N LEU A 76 17.81 -0.96 -1.44
CA LEU A 76 18.12 0.37 -0.92
C LEU A 76 19.48 0.89 -1.41
N ASP A 77 20.09 0.21 -2.41
CA ASP A 77 21.32 0.71 -3.06
C ASP A 77 21.13 2.14 -3.59
N GLY A 78 22.05 3.03 -3.26
CA GLY A 78 22.00 4.45 -3.58
C GLY A 78 21.03 5.27 -2.74
N GLN A 79 20.31 4.68 -1.79
CA GLN A 79 19.29 5.38 -1.00
C GLN A 79 19.83 5.93 0.32
N GLU A 80 19.04 6.81 0.93
CA GLU A 80 19.30 7.44 2.22
C GLU A 80 18.32 6.92 3.26
N ILE A 81 18.84 6.38 4.37
CA ILE A 81 18.08 5.79 5.47
C ILE A 81 18.38 6.59 6.74
N VAL A 82 17.35 6.87 7.53
CA VAL A 82 17.50 7.42 8.88
C VAL A 82 16.79 6.48 9.87
N THR A 83 17.52 6.07 10.91
CA THR A 83 16.99 5.29 12.03
C THR A 83 16.63 6.22 13.19
N ALA A 84 15.95 5.71 14.21
CA ALA A 84 15.63 6.50 15.38
C ALA A 84 16.88 7.08 16.08
N GLU A 85 18.02 6.37 16.01
CA GLU A 85 19.31 6.87 16.52
C GLU A 85 19.88 8.02 15.70
N GLY A 86 19.50 8.14 14.42
CA GLY A 86 19.96 9.22 13.56
C GLY A 86 19.16 10.50 13.67
N LEU A 87 18.01 10.50 14.38
CA LEU A 87 17.16 11.66 14.55
C LEU A 87 17.66 12.61 15.66
N GLY A 88 18.15 12.07 16.77
CA GLY A 88 18.66 12.86 17.89
C GLY A 88 19.53 12.03 18.82
N GLU A 89 20.29 12.70 19.69
CA GLU A 89 21.25 12.10 20.61
C GLU A 89 20.83 12.28 22.08
N PRO A 90 21.38 11.48 23.02
CA PRO A 90 21.17 11.72 24.45
C PRO A 90 21.61 13.12 24.85
N GLY A 91 20.68 13.93 25.36
CA GLY A 91 20.90 15.33 25.73
C GLY A 91 20.46 16.35 24.66
N GLU A 92 20.26 15.92 23.42
CA GLU A 92 19.71 16.73 22.33
C GLU A 92 18.70 15.90 21.52
N LEU A 93 17.58 15.63 22.16
CA LEU A 93 16.52 14.81 21.55
C LEU A 93 15.83 15.56 20.41
N HIS A 94 15.52 14.82 19.36
CA HIS A 94 14.63 15.30 18.31
C HIS A 94 13.24 15.63 18.88
N PRO A 95 12.50 16.64 18.39
CA PRO A 95 11.19 17.03 18.92
C PRO A 95 10.22 15.86 19.09
N VAL A 96 10.19 14.90 18.15
CA VAL A 96 9.37 13.67 18.24
C VAL A 96 9.80 12.80 19.42
N GLN A 97 11.11 12.67 19.66
CA GLN A 97 11.64 11.89 20.80
C GLN A 97 11.32 12.58 22.12
N GLN A 98 11.46 13.90 22.16
CA GLN A 98 11.16 14.71 23.34
C GLN A 98 9.68 14.59 23.75
N GLU A 99 8.75 14.81 22.80
CA GLU A 99 7.31 14.70 23.11
C GLU A 99 6.91 13.29 23.57
N MET A 100 7.50 12.24 22.95
CA MET A 100 7.28 10.85 23.37
C MET A 100 7.79 10.58 24.79
N ALA A 101 8.91 11.18 25.19
CA ALA A 101 9.46 11.06 26.53
C ALA A 101 8.60 11.82 27.54
N ASP A 102 8.28 13.10 27.28
CA ASP A 102 7.58 13.98 28.19
C ASP A 102 6.15 13.51 28.48
N ARG A 103 5.49 12.89 27.51
CA ARG A 103 4.11 12.39 27.64
C ARG A 103 4.00 10.93 28.03
N GLY A 104 5.12 10.26 28.32
CA GLY A 104 5.12 8.84 28.70
C GLY A 104 4.68 7.91 27.58
N GLY A 105 4.96 8.27 26.31
CA GLY A 105 4.68 7.45 25.13
C GLY A 105 5.53 6.19 25.04
N SER A 106 6.48 6.01 25.95
CA SER A 106 7.36 4.83 26.02
C SER A 106 7.31 4.20 27.42
N GLN A 107 7.14 2.88 27.51
CA GLN A 107 7.25 2.12 28.75
C GLN A 107 8.35 1.06 28.64
N CYS A 108 8.11 -0.10 28.01
CA CYS A 108 9.18 -1.10 27.81
C CYS A 108 10.21 -0.66 26.74
N GLY A 109 9.90 0.31 25.89
CA GLY A 109 10.78 0.88 24.87
C GLY A 109 10.92 0.05 23.61
N TYR A 110 10.32 -1.14 23.51
CA TYR A 110 10.52 -2.03 22.36
C TYR A 110 9.99 -1.45 21.05
N CYS A 111 8.77 -0.94 21.04
CA CYS A 111 8.13 -0.34 19.87
C CYS A 111 8.51 1.13 19.64
N THR A 112 9.10 1.79 20.64
CA THR A 112 9.33 3.24 20.65
C THR A 112 10.12 3.73 19.44
N PRO A 113 11.28 3.14 19.05
CA PRO A 113 12.01 3.60 17.87
C PRO A 113 11.20 3.55 16.56
N GLY A 114 10.36 2.52 16.40
CA GLY A 114 9.48 2.41 15.24
C GLY A 114 8.42 3.52 15.20
N PHE A 115 7.78 3.82 16.34
CA PHE A 115 6.87 4.97 16.45
C PHE A 115 7.56 6.29 16.18
N ILE A 116 8.79 6.48 16.67
CA ILE A 116 9.59 7.68 16.42
C ILE A 116 9.80 7.88 14.91
N CYS A 117 10.18 6.86 14.16
CA CYS A 117 10.37 6.97 12.71
C CYS A 117 9.05 7.27 11.98
N SER A 118 7.96 6.56 12.31
CA SER A 118 6.66 6.82 11.68
C SER A 118 6.13 8.22 12.01
N MET A 119 6.31 8.66 13.25
CA MET A 119 5.90 9.98 13.71
C MET A 119 6.75 11.09 13.07
N ALA A 120 8.06 10.87 12.88
CA ALA A 120 8.94 11.82 12.22
C ALA A 120 8.61 11.97 10.72
N ALA A 121 8.23 10.90 10.03
CA ALA A 121 7.74 10.99 8.64
C ALA A 121 6.56 11.97 8.53
N GLU A 122 5.59 11.84 9.43
CA GLU A 122 4.42 12.72 9.46
C GLU A 122 4.75 14.12 9.99
N TYR A 123 5.68 14.23 10.94
CA TYR A 123 6.17 15.52 11.44
C TYR A 123 6.75 16.39 10.34
N TYR A 124 7.49 15.80 9.40
CA TYR A 124 8.08 16.46 8.24
C TYR A 124 7.20 16.48 6.99
N ARG A 125 5.94 16.03 7.07
CA ARG A 125 5.03 16.09 5.92
C ARG A 125 4.82 17.54 5.48
N PRO A 126 5.19 17.93 4.23
CA PRO A 126 5.25 19.34 3.83
C PRO A 126 3.89 20.07 3.86
N ASP A 127 2.80 19.35 3.67
CA ASP A 127 1.42 19.87 3.66
C ASP A 127 0.69 19.68 5.00
N ARG A 128 1.40 19.28 6.06
CA ARG A 128 0.83 19.22 7.41
C ARG A 128 0.48 20.63 7.90
N ARG A 129 -0.78 20.89 8.09
CA ARG A 129 -1.28 22.17 8.58
C ARG A 129 -2.20 21.96 9.77
N PRO A 130 -2.18 22.85 10.78
CA PRO A 130 -3.17 22.83 11.84
C PRO A 130 -4.59 22.85 11.25
N ALA A 131 -5.49 22.09 11.85
CA ALA A 131 -6.90 22.10 11.47
C ALA A 131 -7.41 23.55 11.55
N GLY A 132 -7.80 24.13 10.44
CA GLY A 132 -8.42 25.44 10.38
C GLY A 132 -9.77 25.36 11.09
N GLY A 133 -10.02 26.33 12.01
CA GLY A 133 -11.07 26.34 13.02
C GLY A 133 -12.47 25.91 12.59
N SER A 134 -13.14 25.35 13.55
CA SER A 134 -14.58 25.35 13.92
C SER A 134 -15.64 24.61 13.12
N ASP A 135 -15.47 24.16 11.88
CA ASP A 135 -16.59 23.57 11.12
C ASP A 135 -16.51 22.04 10.85
N ALA A 136 -15.38 21.42 11.10
CA ALA A 136 -15.30 19.97 11.16
C ALA A 136 -15.54 19.52 12.61
N GLY A 137 -16.57 18.72 12.87
CA GLY A 137 -16.76 18.05 14.15
C GLY A 137 -15.47 17.32 14.59
N PRO A 138 -15.36 16.84 15.84
CA PRO A 138 -14.13 16.25 16.34
C PRO A 138 -13.74 15.05 15.51
N ASP A 139 -12.88 15.28 14.51
CA ASP A 139 -12.22 14.22 13.79
C ASP A 139 -11.14 13.65 14.71
N HIS A 140 -11.42 12.46 15.26
CA HIS A 140 -10.51 11.78 16.18
C HIS A 140 -9.24 11.23 15.50
N GLU A 141 -9.16 11.31 14.18
CA GLU A 141 -8.06 10.77 13.37
C GLU A 141 -7.01 11.83 13.02
N HIS A 142 -7.40 13.12 13.07
CA HIS A 142 -6.49 14.25 12.87
C HIS A 142 -6.32 15.07 14.15
N GLY A 143 -5.07 15.40 14.46
CA GLY A 143 -4.73 16.27 15.60
C GLY A 143 -4.98 17.76 15.31
N PRO A 144 -5.10 18.58 16.37
CA PRO A 144 -5.23 20.03 16.23
C PRO A 144 -4.04 20.69 15.52
N ASN A 145 -2.89 20.00 15.48
CA ASN A 145 -1.67 20.39 14.77
C ASN A 145 -1.61 19.86 13.34
N GLY A 146 -2.68 19.23 12.82
CA GLY A 146 -2.75 18.62 11.50
C GLY A 146 -2.05 17.27 11.38
N PHE A 147 -1.67 16.64 12.49
CA PHE A 147 -1.08 15.32 12.51
C PHE A 147 -2.13 14.25 12.16
N ASP A 148 -1.86 13.44 11.13
CA ASP A 148 -2.71 12.32 10.72
C ASP A 148 -2.31 11.05 11.48
N LEU A 149 -3.20 10.52 12.35
CA LEU A 149 -2.94 9.29 13.11
C LEU A 149 -2.80 8.04 12.23
N HIS A 150 -3.31 8.07 11.00
CA HIS A 150 -3.09 6.97 10.06
C HIS A 150 -1.59 6.75 9.77
N ALA A 151 -0.75 7.76 9.94
CA ALA A 151 0.70 7.62 9.86
C ALA A 151 1.28 6.60 10.85
N LEU A 152 0.57 6.35 11.96
CA LEU A 152 0.95 5.39 13.00
C LEU A 152 0.21 4.05 12.92
N SER A 153 -0.65 3.83 11.91
CA SER A 153 -1.53 2.66 11.85
C SER A 153 -0.79 1.32 11.81
N GLY A 154 0.44 1.28 11.28
CA GLY A 154 1.30 0.09 11.24
C GLY A 154 2.21 -0.10 12.44
N ASN A 155 2.03 0.67 13.54
CA ASN A 155 2.85 0.56 14.74
C ASN A 155 2.04 0.00 15.91
N LEU A 156 2.50 -1.11 16.51
CA LEU A 156 1.84 -1.75 17.63
C LEU A 156 2.57 -1.48 18.95
N CYS A 157 1.79 -1.13 19.98
CA CYS A 157 2.26 -1.00 21.35
C CYS A 157 1.39 -1.79 22.31
N ARG A 158 1.99 -2.63 23.15
CA ARG A 158 1.26 -3.41 24.17
C ARG A 158 1.14 -2.70 25.51
N CYS A 159 2.06 -1.77 25.82
CA CYS A 159 2.23 -1.25 27.18
C CYS A 159 1.40 0.00 27.46
N THR A 160 1.34 0.96 26.53
CA THR A 160 0.89 2.34 26.80
C THR A 160 -0.62 2.55 26.62
N GLY A 161 -1.31 1.66 25.90
CA GLY A 161 -2.70 1.88 25.49
C GLY A 161 -2.87 2.99 24.46
N TYR A 162 -1.80 3.39 23.75
CA TYR A 162 -1.73 4.35 22.64
C TYR A 162 -2.01 5.81 22.96
N ARG A 163 -2.79 6.14 24.01
CA ARG A 163 -3.15 7.53 24.33
C ARG A 163 -1.94 8.45 24.51
N PRO A 164 -0.92 8.10 25.33
CA PRO A 164 0.28 8.94 25.47
C PRO A 164 1.03 9.15 24.14
N ILE A 165 1.04 8.13 23.26
CA ILE A 165 1.67 8.23 21.94
C ILE A 165 0.89 9.21 21.04
N ARG A 166 -0.45 9.11 21.00
CA ARG A 166 -1.31 10.05 20.30
C ARG A 166 -1.13 11.48 20.85
N ASP A 167 -1.12 11.62 22.16
CA ASP A 167 -0.99 12.93 22.81
C ASP A 167 0.40 13.55 22.50
N ALA A 168 1.46 12.72 22.38
CA ALA A 168 2.76 13.15 21.89
C ALA A 168 2.70 13.63 20.44
N ALA A 169 2.06 12.86 19.54
CA ALA A 169 1.90 13.23 18.14
C ALA A 169 1.12 14.56 17.96
N TYR A 170 0.07 14.75 18.76
CA TYR A 170 -0.77 15.96 18.71
C TYR A 170 -0.13 17.20 19.35
N ALA A 171 0.92 17.03 20.13
CA ALA A 171 1.69 18.11 20.72
C ALA A 171 2.80 18.65 19.82
N LEU A 172 3.17 17.92 18.76
CA LEU A 172 4.25 18.31 17.86
C LEU A 172 3.96 19.66 17.18
N GLY A 173 4.87 20.60 17.35
CA GLY A 173 4.89 21.86 16.61
C GLY A 173 5.29 21.72 15.14
N ALA A 174 5.71 22.81 14.53
CA ALA A 174 6.41 22.81 13.26
C ALA A 174 7.91 22.58 13.47
N PRO A 175 8.65 22.06 12.47
CA PRO A 175 10.11 22.02 12.54
C PRO A 175 10.71 23.41 12.78
N PRO A 176 11.69 23.54 13.69
CA PRO A 176 12.34 24.82 13.95
C PRO A 176 13.14 25.31 12.73
N PRO A 177 13.37 26.63 12.60
CA PRO A 177 14.28 27.14 11.58
C PRO A 177 15.68 26.52 11.71
N GLY A 178 16.28 26.09 10.59
CA GLY A 178 17.59 25.43 10.57
C GLY A 178 17.55 23.94 10.89
N ASP A 179 16.37 23.32 10.97
CA ASP A 179 16.23 21.87 11.10
C ASP A 179 16.73 21.18 9.84
N SER A 180 17.79 20.37 9.99
CA SER A 180 18.49 19.73 8.85
C SER A 180 17.61 18.73 8.09
N PHE A 181 16.67 18.06 8.75
CA PHE A 181 15.74 17.14 8.11
C PHE A 181 14.64 17.89 7.33
N ALA A 182 14.22 19.05 7.82
CA ALA A 182 13.30 19.93 7.09
C ALA A 182 14.00 20.58 5.88
N GLU A 183 15.24 21.05 6.03
CA GLU A 183 16.03 21.59 4.92
C GLU A 183 16.30 20.54 3.83
N ARG A 184 16.50 19.26 4.24
CA ARG A 184 16.69 18.13 3.33
C ARG A 184 15.56 17.96 2.32
N LEU A 185 14.33 18.35 2.66
CA LEU A 185 13.15 18.25 1.79
C LEU A 185 13.25 19.09 0.51
N SER A 186 14.04 20.18 0.55
CA SER A 186 14.26 21.03 -0.63
C SER A 186 15.35 20.52 -1.57
N ALA A 187 16.23 19.64 -1.10
CA ALA A 187 17.26 19.02 -1.94
C ALA A 187 16.65 17.86 -2.78
N PRO A 188 17.22 17.54 -3.96
CA PRO A 188 16.77 16.39 -4.75
C PRO A 188 16.83 15.07 -3.97
N PRO A 189 15.90 14.13 -4.20
CA PRO A 189 15.97 12.80 -3.62
C PRO A 189 17.16 12.03 -4.19
N PRO A 190 17.65 10.97 -3.50
CA PRO A 190 18.66 10.10 -4.06
C PRO A 190 18.19 9.48 -5.39
N GLU A 191 19.02 9.59 -6.43
CA GLU A 191 18.76 8.96 -7.72
C GLU A 191 18.76 7.42 -7.58
N PRO A 192 17.87 6.72 -8.29
CA PRO A 192 17.87 5.27 -8.32
C PRO A 192 19.16 4.74 -8.95
N ALA A 193 19.94 3.99 -8.18
CA ALA A 193 21.15 3.35 -8.73
C ALA A 193 20.78 2.15 -9.61
N ALA A 194 21.40 2.02 -10.78
CA ALA A 194 21.41 0.75 -11.50
C ALA A 194 22.26 -0.23 -10.68
N THR A 195 21.61 -1.26 -10.14
CA THR A 195 22.21 -2.18 -9.18
C THR A 195 22.46 -3.53 -9.82
N HIS A 196 23.65 -4.09 -9.61
CA HIS A 196 23.94 -5.47 -10.01
C HIS A 196 24.83 -6.11 -8.95
N LEU A 197 24.23 -6.78 -7.99
CA LEU A 197 24.91 -7.47 -6.90
C LEU A 197 24.88 -8.97 -7.13
N ARG A 198 25.96 -9.66 -6.76
CA ARG A 198 26.07 -11.12 -6.80
C ARG A 198 26.65 -11.62 -5.47
N HIS A 199 26.06 -12.69 -4.96
CA HIS A 199 26.53 -13.35 -3.76
C HIS A 199 26.20 -14.84 -3.82
N GLU A 200 27.17 -15.72 -3.64
CA GLU A 200 27.00 -17.19 -3.62
C GLU A 200 26.19 -17.74 -4.79
N GLY A 201 26.47 -17.29 -6.01
CA GLY A 201 25.80 -17.75 -7.24
C GLY A 201 24.39 -17.15 -7.47
N ARG A 202 23.89 -16.32 -6.56
CA ARG A 202 22.63 -15.57 -6.70
C ARG A 202 22.87 -14.16 -7.23
N SER A 203 21.84 -13.58 -7.82
CA SER A 203 21.89 -12.23 -8.37
C SER A 203 20.72 -11.37 -7.91
N PHE A 204 21.00 -10.08 -7.69
CA PHE A 204 19.99 -9.01 -7.50
C PHE A 204 20.30 -7.91 -8.53
N VAL A 205 19.34 -7.62 -9.40
CA VAL A 205 19.50 -6.62 -10.45
C VAL A 205 18.37 -5.61 -10.37
N ARG A 206 18.70 -4.32 -10.33
CA ARG A 206 17.80 -3.22 -10.64
C ARG A 206 18.19 -2.67 -12.00
N PRO A 207 17.42 -2.95 -13.07
CA PRO A 207 17.65 -2.40 -14.38
C PRO A 207 17.36 -0.90 -14.42
N GLY A 208 17.95 -0.18 -15.37
CA GLY A 208 17.72 1.25 -15.55
C GLY A 208 16.48 1.59 -16.37
N THR A 209 15.98 0.64 -17.18
CA THR A 209 14.85 0.82 -18.10
C THR A 209 13.90 -0.38 -18.10
N LEU A 210 12.65 -0.15 -18.51
CA LEU A 210 11.68 -1.23 -18.75
C LEU A 210 12.19 -2.23 -19.79
N ALA A 211 12.83 -1.74 -20.87
CA ALA A 211 13.40 -2.58 -21.91
C ALA A 211 14.47 -3.54 -21.36
N ASP A 212 15.28 -3.09 -20.41
CA ASP A 212 16.26 -3.96 -19.74
C ASP A 212 15.56 -4.98 -18.81
N ALA A 213 14.52 -4.53 -18.08
CA ALA A 213 13.77 -5.40 -17.18
C ALA A 213 13.13 -6.57 -17.92
N VAL A 214 12.43 -6.31 -19.05
CA VAL A 214 11.79 -7.37 -19.83
C VAL A 214 12.79 -8.29 -20.52
N ARG A 215 13.97 -7.78 -20.93
CA ARG A 215 15.05 -8.64 -21.46
C ARG A 215 15.62 -9.58 -20.39
N LEU A 216 15.84 -9.07 -19.17
CA LEU A 216 16.30 -9.90 -18.06
C LEU A 216 15.29 -10.99 -17.72
N LEU A 217 14.01 -10.63 -17.65
CA LEU A 217 12.93 -11.57 -17.36
C LEU A 217 12.74 -12.59 -18.47
N HIS A 218 12.88 -12.21 -19.74
CA HIS A 218 12.83 -13.14 -20.86
C HIS A 218 14.01 -14.13 -20.85
N ALA A 219 15.20 -13.67 -20.45
CA ALA A 219 16.39 -14.52 -20.32
C ALA A 219 16.33 -15.47 -19.12
N ASP A 220 15.63 -15.11 -18.05
CA ASP A 220 15.41 -15.91 -16.83
C ASP A 220 13.96 -15.72 -16.35
N PRO A 221 13.01 -16.49 -16.92
CA PRO A 221 11.59 -16.41 -16.54
C PRO A 221 11.28 -16.87 -15.10
N ASP A 222 12.22 -17.54 -14.45
CA ASP A 222 12.13 -17.97 -13.05
C ASP A 222 12.63 -16.90 -12.08
N ALA A 223 13.18 -15.79 -12.57
CA ALA A 223 13.59 -14.66 -11.74
C ALA A 223 12.39 -14.04 -11.01
N VAL A 224 12.58 -13.71 -9.74
CA VAL A 224 11.54 -13.07 -8.93
C VAL A 224 11.51 -11.57 -9.22
N LEU A 225 10.36 -11.09 -9.71
CA LEU A 225 10.10 -9.65 -9.81
C LEU A 225 9.76 -9.07 -8.45
N VAL A 226 10.47 -8.04 -8.04
CA VAL A 226 10.26 -7.36 -6.75
C VAL A 226 10.03 -5.86 -6.98
N ALA A 227 8.93 -5.35 -6.44
CA ALA A 227 8.67 -3.91 -6.36
C ALA A 227 8.73 -3.45 -4.89
N GLY A 228 7.61 -3.40 -4.17
CA GLY A 228 7.54 -2.94 -2.79
C GLY A 228 8.05 -3.92 -1.73
N SER A 229 8.36 -5.15 -2.10
CA SER A 229 8.86 -6.23 -1.23
C SER A 229 7.91 -6.70 -0.12
N THR A 230 6.70 -6.19 -0.01
CA THR A 230 5.81 -6.46 1.12
C THR A 230 5.33 -7.92 1.21
N ASP A 231 5.17 -8.62 0.09
CA ASP A 231 4.94 -10.08 0.06
C ASP A 231 6.28 -10.85 0.02
N TRP A 232 7.24 -10.38 -0.81
CA TRP A 232 8.53 -11.06 -0.94
C TRP A 232 9.30 -11.12 0.37
N GLY A 233 9.29 -10.04 1.17
CA GLY A 233 9.91 -10.01 2.49
C GLY A 233 9.32 -11.07 3.44
N VAL A 234 8.01 -11.29 3.40
CA VAL A 234 7.34 -12.33 4.20
C VAL A 234 7.79 -13.72 3.75
N GLU A 235 7.85 -13.99 2.43
CA GLU A 235 8.36 -15.27 1.90
C GLU A 235 9.81 -15.53 2.33
N VAL A 236 10.66 -14.50 2.31
CA VAL A 236 12.07 -14.59 2.74
C VAL A 236 12.16 -14.87 4.24
N ASN A 237 11.40 -14.14 5.07
CA ASN A 237 11.52 -14.19 6.52
C ASN A 237 10.85 -15.42 7.13
N LEU A 238 9.58 -15.68 6.77
CA LEU A 238 8.79 -16.71 7.41
C LEU A 238 8.92 -18.09 6.75
N ARG A 239 9.17 -18.13 5.43
CA ARG A 239 9.27 -19.39 4.68
C ARG A 239 10.71 -19.75 4.30
N GLY A 240 11.66 -18.86 4.57
CA GLY A 240 13.06 -19.10 4.22
C GLY A 240 13.32 -19.16 2.71
N THR A 241 12.41 -18.57 1.88
CA THR A 241 12.54 -18.58 0.43
C THR A 241 13.80 -17.83 -0.02
N ARG A 242 14.53 -18.39 -0.98
CA ARG A 242 15.77 -17.84 -1.53
C ARG A 242 15.74 -17.93 -3.05
N ALA A 243 15.57 -16.80 -3.74
CA ALA A 243 15.59 -16.74 -5.19
C ALA A 243 17.02 -16.88 -5.72
N ALA A 244 17.18 -17.52 -6.88
CA ALA A 244 18.44 -17.54 -7.63
C ALA A 244 18.71 -16.15 -8.26
N ALA A 245 17.66 -15.52 -8.78
CA ALA A 245 17.71 -14.19 -9.36
C ALA A 245 16.51 -13.34 -8.88
N VAL A 246 16.80 -12.08 -8.55
CA VAL A 246 15.79 -11.04 -8.22
C VAL A 246 15.94 -9.89 -9.21
N ILE A 247 14.85 -9.46 -9.81
CA ILE A 247 14.78 -8.27 -10.66
C ILE A 247 13.93 -7.23 -9.93
N ALA A 248 14.55 -6.14 -9.45
CA ALA A 248 13.86 -5.06 -8.77
C ALA A 248 13.34 -4.04 -9.79
N ILE A 249 12.01 -3.79 -9.77
CA ILE A 249 11.31 -2.93 -10.72
C ILE A 249 10.69 -1.68 -10.07
N ASP A 250 10.90 -1.48 -8.79
CA ASP A 250 10.29 -0.43 -7.96
C ASP A 250 10.64 1.00 -8.40
N ARG A 251 11.77 1.18 -9.08
CA ARG A 251 12.31 2.50 -9.44
C ARG A 251 12.31 2.78 -10.95
N LEU A 252 11.72 1.91 -11.77
CA LEU A 252 11.62 2.11 -13.22
C LEU A 252 10.67 3.28 -13.54
N PRO A 253 11.14 4.36 -14.19
CA PRO A 253 10.30 5.53 -14.47
C PRO A 253 9.04 5.19 -15.27
N GLU A 254 9.15 4.24 -16.21
CA GLU A 254 8.05 3.81 -17.08
C GLU A 254 6.92 3.08 -16.30
N LEU A 255 7.20 2.61 -15.08
CA LEU A 255 6.22 1.98 -14.19
C LEU A 255 5.68 2.93 -13.12
N ARG A 256 6.03 4.20 -13.14
CA ARG A 256 5.72 5.16 -12.05
C ARG A 256 4.93 6.39 -12.52
N GLY A 257 4.40 6.34 -13.73
CA GLY A 257 3.48 7.34 -14.24
C GLY A 257 2.08 7.25 -13.60
N LEU A 258 1.39 8.37 -13.46
CA LEU A 258 -0.04 8.46 -13.25
C LEU A 258 -0.56 9.56 -14.15
N VAL A 259 -1.39 9.17 -15.11
CA VAL A 259 -1.90 10.08 -16.16
C VAL A 259 -3.41 9.88 -16.28
N ALA A 260 -4.16 10.97 -16.23
CA ALA A 260 -5.56 10.99 -16.62
C ALA A 260 -5.63 11.59 -18.04
N ASP A 261 -6.09 10.81 -19.01
CA ASP A 261 -6.17 11.17 -20.43
C ASP A 261 -7.60 10.90 -20.92
N GLY A 262 -8.42 11.96 -20.94
CA GLY A 262 -9.74 12.03 -21.52
C GLY A 262 -10.70 10.86 -21.26
N ASP A 263 -10.35 9.67 -21.68
CA ASP A 263 -11.16 8.45 -21.62
C ASP A 263 -10.70 7.43 -20.57
N ARG A 264 -9.56 7.67 -19.90
CA ARG A 264 -9.01 6.72 -18.90
C ARG A 264 -8.04 7.38 -17.93
N ILE A 265 -7.81 6.67 -16.82
CA ILE A 265 -6.70 6.92 -15.90
C ILE A 265 -5.72 5.76 -16.05
N GLU A 266 -4.46 6.03 -16.33
CA GLU A 266 -3.38 5.04 -16.36
C GLU A 266 -2.50 5.20 -15.12
N ILE A 267 -2.33 4.12 -14.35
CA ILE A 267 -1.57 4.07 -13.09
C ILE A 267 -0.42 3.10 -13.27
N GLY A 268 0.81 3.59 -13.18
CA GLY A 268 2.01 2.77 -13.27
C GLY A 268 2.08 1.72 -12.14
N ALA A 269 2.44 0.50 -12.49
CA ALA A 269 2.39 -0.66 -11.60
C ALA A 269 3.32 -0.59 -10.40
N ALA A 270 4.41 0.19 -10.47
CA ALA A 270 5.38 0.37 -9.39
C ALA A 270 5.13 1.62 -8.51
N LEU A 271 4.05 2.35 -8.72
CA LEU A 271 3.60 3.35 -7.76
C LEU A 271 3.16 2.66 -6.48
N THR A 272 3.59 3.20 -5.35
CA THR A 272 3.11 2.73 -4.04
C THR A 272 1.65 3.14 -3.83
N LEU A 273 0.93 2.41 -2.99
CA LEU A 273 -0.47 2.72 -2.71
C LEU A 273 -0.63 4.10 -2.09
N THR A 274 0.32 4.54 -1.24
CA THR A 274 0.34 5.91 -0.70
C THR A 274 0.56 6.97 -1.78
N GLU A 275 1.46 6.71 -2.76
CA GLU A 275 1.65 7.65 -3.87
C GLU A 275 0.40 7.75 -4.75
N ILE A 276 -0.28 6.63 -5.00
CA ILE A 276 -1.54 6.62 -5.78
C ILE A 276 -2.63 7.37 -5.03
N GLU A 277 -2.83 7.08 -3.73
CA GLU A 277 -3.79 7.75 -2.85
C GLU A 277 -3.64 9.29 -2.93
N ARG A 278 -2.41 9.76 -2.72
CA ARG A 278 -2.11 11.20 -2.71
C ARG A 278 -2.19 11.86 -4.09
N ARG A 279 -1.78 11.16 -5.16
CA ARG A 279 -1.84 11.71 -6.53
C ARG A 279 -3.25 11.74 -7.10
N LEU A 280 -4.09 10.77 -6.74
CA LEU A 280 -5.50 10.76 -7.14
C LEU A 280 -6.33 11.77 -6.36
N ASP A 281 -5.96 12.10 -5.13
CA ASP A 281 -6.59 13.11 -4.28
C ASP A 281 -8.13 13.06 -4.30
N GLY A 282 -8.67 11.84 -4.10
CA GLY A 282 -10.12 11.60 -4.10
C GLY A 282 -10.78 11.51 -5.49
N SER A 283 -10.08 11.77 -6.59
CA SER A 283 -10.66 11.78 -7.95
C SER A 283 -11.24 10.43 -8.41
N VAL A 284 -10.85 9.33 -7.76
CA VAL A 284 -11.47 7.99 -7.93
C VAL A 284 -12.10 7.57 -6.60
N PRO A 285 -13.40 7.86 -6.38
CA PRO A 285 -14.06 7.69 -5.08
C PRO A 285 -13.96 6.29 -4.49
N LEU A 286 -14.01 5.25 -5.34
CA LEU A 286 -13.88 3.86 -4.89
C LEU A 286 -12.49 3.56 -4.30
N LEU A 287 -11.42 4.07 -4.94
CA LEU A 287 -10.05 3.92 -4.45
C LEU A 287 -9.79 4.81 -3.22
N ALA A 288 -10.40 5.99 -3.15
CA ALA A 288 -10.31 6.86 -1.98
C ALA A 288 -10.90 6.20 -0.72
N GLN A 289 -11.96 5.40 -0.86
CA GLN A 289 -12.55 4.61 0.23
C GLN A 289 -11.71 3.36 0.57
N LEU A 290 -11.02 2.78 -0.43
CA LEU A 290 -10.18 1.59 -0.28
C LEU A 290 -8.89 1.90 0.51
N PHE A 291 -8.13 2.91 0.11
CA PHE A 291 -6.76 3.12 0.59
C PHE A 291 -6.64 3.26 2.10
N PRO A 292 -7.48 4.02 2.83
CA PRO A 292 -7.38 4.11 4.28
C PRO A 292 -7.56 2.77 5.01
N GLN A 293 -8.29 1.83 4.38
CA GLN A 293 -8.58 0.50 4.91
C GLN A 293 -7.61 -0.59 4.42
N PHE A 294 -6.73 -0.27 3.45
CA PHE A 294 -5.76 -1.21 2.91
C PHE A 294 -4.54 -1.30 3.82
N ALA A 295 -4.40 -2.41 4.55
CA ALA A 295 -3.29 -2.65 5.48
C ALA A 295 -2.97 -1.41 6.35
N SER A 296 -1.69 -1.15 6.61
CA SER A 296 -1.22 0.02 7.35
C SER A 296 -0.53 1.05 6.44
N ARG A 297 -0.31 2.26 6.92
CA ARG A 297 0.48 3.28 6.23
C ARG A 297 1.89 2.78 5.91
N LEU A 298 2.53 2.07 6.84
CA LEU A 298 3.87 1.49 6.62
C LEU A 298 3.89 0.49 5.47
N ILE A 299 2.86 -0.34 5.34
CA ILE A 299 2.71 -1.26 4.21
C ILE A 299 2.40 -0.49 2.93
N ARG A 300 1.45 0.45 2.94
CA ARG A 300 1.10 1.23 1.74
C ARG A 300 2.24 2.07 1.21
N ASN A 301 3.18 2.49 2.05
CA ASN A 301 4.41 3.20 1.66
C ASN A 301 5.38 2.34 0.84
N GLY A 302 5.26 1.01 0.89
CA GLY A 302 6.07 0.06 0.11
C GLY A 302 5.25 -0.72 -0.92
N ALA A 303 4.07 -1.22 -0.53
CA ALA A 303 3.20 -2.03 -1.41
C ALA A 303 2.80 -1.26 -2.67
N THR A 304 2.89 -1.93 -3.82
CA THR A 304 2.54 -1.35 -5.13
C THR A 304 1.26 -1.98 -5.67
N LEU A 305 0.56 -1.23 -6.53
CA LEU A 305 -0.66 -1.74 -7.17
C LEU A 305 -0.38 -2.97 -8.03
N GLY A 306 0.70 -2.92 -8.84
CA GLY A 306 1.14 -4.06 -9.65
C GLY A 306 1.56 -5.27 -8.83
N GLY A 307 2.21 -5.05 -7.66
CA GLY A 307 2.56 -6.12 -6.72
C GLY A 307 1.33 -6.83 -6.15
N ASN A 308 0.32 -6.04 -5.71
CA ASN A 308 -0.93 -6.60 -5.19
C ASN A 308 -1.67 -7.47 -6.23
N LEU A 309 -1.71 -7.02 -7.49
CA LEU A 309 -2.32 -7.78 -8.59
C LEU A 309 -1.46 -8.99 -8.99
N GLY A 310 -0.14 -8.83 -9.03
CA GLY A 310 0.80 -9.90 -9.39
C GLY A 310 0.84 -11.06 -8.39
N THR A 311 0.58 -10.80 -7.11
CA THR A 311 0.46 -11.83 -6.05
C THR A 311 -0.77 -12.74 -6.29
N GLY A 312 -1.82 -12.23 -6.94
CA GLY A 312 -3.05 -12.99 -7.24
C GLY A 312 -3.77 -13.51 -5.99
N SER A 313 -3.69 -12.77 -4.87
CA SER A 313 -4.33 -13.16 -3.62
C SER A 313 -5.86 -13.09 -3.74
N PRO A 314 -6.61 -14.15 -3.30
CA PRO A 314 -8.06 -14.12 -3.28
C PRO A 314 -8.63 -13.12 -2.27
N ILE A 315 -7.80 -12.64 -1.35
CA ILE A 315 -8.17 -11.67 -0.30
C ILE A 315 -7.48 -10.31 -0.49
N GLY A 316 -6.87 -10.06 -1.66
CA GLY A 316 -6.35 -8.75 -2.02
C GLY A 316 -7.49 -7.72 -2.12
N ASP A 317 -7.34 -6.56 -1.52
CA ASP A 317 -8.40 -5.54 -1.46
C ASP A 317 -8.50 -4.70 -2.75
N ALA A 318 -7.41 -4.52 -3.51
CA ALA A 318 -7.47 -3.75 -4.74
C ALA A 318 -8.26 -4.43 -5.88
N PRO A 319 -8.15 -5.76 -6.12
CA PRO A 319 -8.89 -6.40 -7.21
C PRO A 319 -10.40 -6.20 -7.19
N PRO A 320 -11.14 -6.32 -6.07
CA PRO A 320 -12.59 -6.06 -6.04
C PRO A 320 -12.96 -4.64 -6.47
N ALA A 321 -12.21 -3.64 -6.00
CA ALA A 321 -12.42 -2.24 -6.40
C ALA A 321 -12.14 -2.04 -7.89
N LEU A 322 -11.03 -2.60 -8.39
CA LEU A 322 -10.63 -2.49 -9.79
C LEU A 322 -11.56 -3.25 -10.75
N LEU A 323 -12.11 -4.41 -10.32
CA LEU A 323 -13.15 -5.13 -11.08
C LEU A 323 -14.42 -4.30 -11.22
N ALA A 324 -14.84 -3.62 -10.15
CA ALA A 324 -15.99 -2.71 -10.20
C ALA A 324 -15.73 -1.47 -11.08
N LEU A 325 -14.48 -1.04 -11.15
CA LEU A 325 -14.03 0.05 -12.04
C LEU A 325 -13.76 -0.42 -13.49
N GLU A 326 -14.03 -1.69 -13.82
CA GLU A 326 -13.74 -2.29 -15.13
C GLU A 326 -12.30 -2.08 -15.61
N ALA A 327 -11.36 -2.12 -14.68
CA ALA A 327 -9.97 -1.88 -14.99
C ALA A 327 -9.38 -2.97 -15.91
N SER A 328 -8.36 -2.59 -16.67
CA SER A 328 -7.51 -3.48 -17.45
C SER A 328 -6.04 -3.37 -17.01
N LEU A 329 -5.25 -4.37 -17.34
CA LEU A 329 -3.82 -4.43 -17.09
C LEU A 329 -3.04 -4.33 -18.40
N VAL A 330 -2.00 -3.51 -18.41
CA VAL A 330 -0.99 -3.50 -19.46
C VAL A 330 0.14 -4.44 -19.04
N LEU A 331 0.31 -5.53 -19.76
CA LEU A 331 1.40 -6.48 -19.60
C LEU A 331 2.48 -6.19 -20.63
N ALA A 332 3.75 -6.19 -20.20
CA ALA A 332 4.90 -5.89 -21.05
C ALA A 332 5.88 -7.06 -21.09
N SER A 333 6.41 -7.36 -22.27
CA SER A 333 7.46 -8.36 -22.55
C SER A 333 8.42 -7.84 -23.62
N VAL A 334 9.37 -8.67 -24.05
CA VAL A 334 10.25 -8.35 -25.19
C VAL A 334 9.50 -8.26 -26.52
N ASP A 335 8.33 -8.91 -26.63
CA ASP A 335 7.48 -8.88 -27.84
C ASP A 335 6.59 -7.64 -27.91
N GLY A 336 6.60 -6.78 -26.88
CA GLY A 336 5.77 -5.59 -26.79
C GLY A 336 4.79 -5.64 -25.63
N GLU A 337 3.71 -4.84 -25.76
CA GLU A 337 2.69 -4.69 -24.73
C GLU A 337 1.37 -5.29 -25.20
N ARG A 338 0.62 -5.86 -24.26
CA ARG A 338 -0.78 -6.26 -24.48
C ARG A 338 -1.66 -5.84 -23.32
N GLU A 339 -2.91 -5.55 -23.61
CA GLU A 339 -3.91 -5.19 -22.61
C GLU A 339 -4.83 -6.36 -22.32
N VAL A 340 -5.16 -6.58 -21.04
CA VAL A 340 -6.04 -7.63 -20.56
C VAL A 340 -7.04 -7.04 -19.59
N ALA A 341 -8.34 -7.27 -19.81
CA ALA A 341 -9.35 -6.88 -18.83
C ALA A 341 -9.09 -7.60 -17.49
N LEU A 342 -9.23 -6.91 -16.37
CA LEU A 342 -8.97 -7.51 -15.05
C LEU A 342 -9.92 -8.68 -14.76
N SER A 343 -11.14 -8.66 -15.33
CA SER A 343 -12.11 -9.77 -15.27
C SER A 343 -11.58 -11.07 -15.87
N ASP A 344 -10.65 -10.98 -16.83
CA ASP A 344 -10.08 -12.12 -17.55
C ASP A 344 -8.65 -12.44 -17.10
N TYR A 345 -8.12 -11.65 -16.14
CA TYR A 345 -6.73 -11.76 -15.72
C TYR A 345 -6.49 -12.96 -14.79
N PHE A 346 -7.33 -13.14 -13.76
CA PHE A 346 -7.19 -14.25 -12.81
C PHE A 346 -7.86 -15.51 -13.36
N THR A 347 -7.17 -16.65 -13.28
CA THR A 347 -7.63 -17.95 -13.79
C THR A 347 -7.83 -19.00 -12.70
N GLY A 348 -7.40 -18.70 -11.46
CA GLY A 348 -7.50 -19.60 -10.33
C GLY A 348 -6.74 -19.06 -9.11
N TYR A 349 -6.61 -19.90 -8.09
CA TYR A 349 -5.89 -19.54 -6.88
C TYR A 349 -4.43 -19.19 -7.17
N ARG A 350 -4.07 -17.90 -7.04
CA ARG A 350 -2.76 -17.35 -7.37
C ARG A 350 -2.29 -17.66 -8.80
N GLN A 351 -3.23 -17.79 -9.74
CA GLN A 351 -2.97 -18.03 -11.15
C GLN A 351 -3.54 -16.90 -12.00
N SER A 352 -2.86 -16.58 -13.07
CA SER A 352 -3.27 -15.55 -14.01
C SER A 352 -2.86 -15.88 -15.45
N VAL A 353 -3.38 -15.11 -16.41
CA VAL A 353 -2.99 -15.20 -17.82
C VAL A 353 -1.64 -14.55 -18.15
N ARG A 354 -0.98 -13.96 -17.15
CA ARG A 354 0.36 -13.38 -17.31
C ARG A 354 1.36 -14.48 -17.63
N ARG A 355 2.10 -14.33 -18.73
CA ARG A 355 3.17 -15.25 -19.09
C ARG A 355 4.37 -15.08 -18.12
N PRO A 356 5.22 -16.10 -17.95
CA PRO A 356 6.39 -16.00 -17.07
C PRO A 356 7.35 -14.86 -17.44
N ASP A 357 7.46 -14.52 -18.74
CA ASP A 357 8.31 -13.48 -19.30
C ASP A 357 7.62 -12.09 -19.38
N GLU A 358 6.42 -11.93 -18.80
CA GLU A 358 5.70 -10.67 -18.74
C GLU A 358 5.78 -10.04 -17.36
N LEU A 359 5.74 -8.70 -17.31
CA LEU A 359 5.49 -7.94 -16.09
C LEU A 359 4.26 -7.03 -16.25
N ILE A 360 3.63 -6.68 -15.14
CA ILE A 360 2.55 -5.69 -15.13
C ILE A 360 3.19 -4.32 -15.24
N LYS A 361 2.89 -3.57 -16.32
CA LYS A 361 3.38 -2.22 -16.56
C LYS A 361 2.48 -1.17 -15.93
N ALA A 362 1.18 -1.29 -16.13
CA ALA A 362 0.19 -0.31 -15.68
C ALA A 362 -1.18 -0.94 -15.47
N VAL A 363 -2.02 -0.22 -14.72
CA VAL A 363 -3.46 -0.45 -14.57
C VAL A 363 -4.18 0.70 -15.26
N ARG A 364 -5.18 0.41 -16.07
CA ARG A 364 -6.05 1.39 -16.75
C ARG A 364 -7.45 1.32 -16.20
N ILE A 365 -8.01 2.46 -15.85
CA ILE A 365 -9.38 2.62 -15.37
C ILE A 365 -10.12 3.47 -16.41
N PRO A 366 -11.20 2.95 -17.04
CA PRO A 366 -11.95 3.72 -18.02
C PRO A 366 -12.73 4.88 -17.37
N LEU A 367 -12.94 5.95 -18.13
CA LEU A 367 -13.77 7.09 -17.77
C LEU A 367 -15.01 7.15 -18.68
N PRO A 368 -16.14 7.73 -18.24
CA PRO A 368 -16.37 8.30 -16.91
C PRO A 368 -16.56 7.24 -15.83
N LEU A 369 -16.28 7.60 -14.58
CA LEU A 369 -16.55 6.75 -13.42
C LEU A 369 -18.05 6.71 -13.10
N ALA A 370 -18.52 5.60 -12.55
CA ALA A 370 -19.89 5.47 -12.05
C ALA A 370 -20.17 6.48 -10.92
N ARG A 371 -21.38 7.02 -10.89
CA ARG A 371 -21.78 8.06 -9.92
C ARG A 371 -21.96 7.52 -8.51
N LEU A 372 -22.54 6.32 -8.38
CA LEU A 372 -22.70 5.64 -7.10
C LEU A 372 -21.59 4.59 -6.96
N ALA A 373 -20.62 4.86 -6.12
CA ALA A 373 -19.49 3.99 -5.87
C ALA A 373 -19.24 3.79 -4.37
N ALA A 374 -19.06 2.55 -3.93
CA ALA A 374 -18.73 2.23 -2.56
C ALA A 374 -17.76 1.05 -2.46
N PHE A 375 -16.83 1.12 -1.50
CA PHE A 375 -15.97 0.01 -1.12
C PHE A 375 -16.30 -0.46 0.30
N HIS A 376 -16.74 -1.69 0.43
CA HIS A 376 -17.05 -2.29 1.72
C HIS A 376 -16.02 -3.37 2.07
N LYS A 377 -15.29 -3.13 3.15
CA LYS A 377 -14.36 -4.10 3.76
C LYS A 377 -14.95 -4.64 5.04
N ILE A 378 -15.10 -5.93 5.12
CA ILE A 378 -15.52 -6.65 6.32
C ILE A 378 -14.31 -7.39 6.87
N ALA A 379 -13.83 -6.95 8.02
CA ALA A 379 -12.68 -7.47 8.73
C ALA A 379 -12.93 -7.44 10.25
N LYS A 380 -12.07 -8.07 11.05
CA LYS A 380 -12.20 -8.07 12.52
C LYS A 380 -11.77 -6.76 13.16
N ARG A 381 -10.85 -6.03 12.52
CA ARG A 381 -10.37 -4.69 12.91
C ARG A 381 -10.66 -3.72 11.79
N ARG A 382 -10.78 -2.43 12.14
CA ARG A 382 -11.02 -1.37 11.14
C ARG A 382 -9.81 -1.15 10.23
N PHE A 383 -8.60 -1.16 10.81
CA PHE A 383 -7.35 -0.93 10.11
C PHE A 383 -6.40 -2.11 10.31
N ASP A 384 -5.46 -2.25 9.40
CA ASP A 384 -4.38 -3.22 9.43
C ASP A 384 -4.89 -4.65 9.66
N ASP A 385 -5.89 -5.04 8.87
CA ASP A 385 -6.48 -6.38 8.92
C ASP A 385 -6.80 -6.91 7.53
N ILE A 386 -6.82 -8.22 7.42
CA ILE A 386 -7.16 -8.92 6.18
C ILE A 386 -8.68 -9.06 6.07
N SER A 387 -9.20 -8.77 4.88
CA SER A 387 -10.62 -8.89 4.59
C SER A 387 -11.14 -10.32 4.74
N SER A 388 -12.22 -10.48 5.52
CA SER A 388 -13.07 -11.66 5.40
C SER A 388 -13.87 -11.59 4.08
N VAL A 389 -14.38 -10.39 3.75
CA VAL A 389 -15.04 -10.06 2.49
C VAL A 389 -14.65 -8.64 2.09
N ALA A 390 -14.33 -8.43 0.82
CA ALA A 390 -14.16 -7.10 0.23
C ALA A 390 -15.08 -6.97 -0.98
N ILE A 391 -15.79 -5.83 -1.10
CA ILE A 391 -16.75 -5.60 -2.18
C ILE A 391 -16.55 -4.19 -2.72
N GLY A 392 -16.33 -4.10 -4.05
CA GLY A 392 -16.41 -2.85 -4.78
C GLY A 392 -17.77 -2.76 -5.51
N PHE A 393 -18.46 -1.65 -5.34
CA PHE A 393 -19.69 -1.32 -6.06
C PHE A 393 -19.44 -0.10 -6.94
N ALA A 394 -19.91 -0.17 -8.18
CA ALA A 394 -19.97 0.95 -9.13
C ALA A 394 -21.27 0.86 -9.94
N LEU A 395 -22.21 1.75 -9.65
CA LEU A 395 -23.52 1.76 -10.27
C LEU A 395 -23.80 3.11 -10.95
N ASP A 396 -24.27 3.07 -12.18
CA ASP A 396 -24.86 4.22 -12.84
C ASP A 396 -26.38 4.18 -12.66
N VAL A 397 -26.89 5.13 -11.89
CA VAL A 397 -28.32 5.28 -11.64
C VAL A 397 -28.80 6.57 -12.27
N GLU A 398 -29.70 6.47 -13.26
CA GLU A 398 -30.29 7.60 -13.98
C GLU A 398 -31.81 7.48 -13.91
N ASP A 399 -32.48 8.57 -13.62
CA ASP A 399 -33.96 8.62 -13.46
C ASP A 399 -34.47 7.54 -12.49
N ARG A 400 -33.71 7.29 -11.42
CA ARG A 400 -33.96 6.21 -10.43
C ARG A 400 -33.93 4.79 -11.02
N VAL A 401 -33.33 4.58 -12.17
CA VAL A 401 -33.14 3.26 -12.80
C VAL A 401 -31.65 2.95 -12.87
N VAL A 402 -31.28 1.75 -12.43
CA VAL A 402 -29.92 1.25 -12.57
C VAL A 402 -29.64 0.98 -14.05
N LYS A 403 -28.83 1.81 -14.68
CA LYS A 403 -28.46 1.66 -16.11
C LYS A 403 -27.32 0.65 -16.26
N ARG A 404 -26.40 0.65 -15.30
CA ARG A 404 -25.23 -0.22 -15.29
C ARG A 404 -24.87 -0.55 -13.85
N ALA A 405 -24.51 -1.77 -13.57
CA ALA A 405 -23.98 -2.21 -12.28
C ALA A 405 -22.69 -3.01 -12.49
N ARG A 406 -21.67 -2.71 -11.70
CA ARG A 406 -20.40 -3.43 -11.66
C ARG A 406 -20.03 -3.69 -10.22
N ILE A 407 -19.85 -4.96 -9.89
CA ILE A 407 -19.66 -5.40 -8.52
C ILE A 407 -18.49 -6.39 -8.47
N GLY A 408 -17.40 -5.97 -7.85
CA GLY A 408 -16.22 -6.81 -7.65
C GLY A 408 -16.20 -7.42 -6.25
N LEU A 409 -15.83 -8.70 -6.14
CA LEU A 409 -15.84 -9.49 -4.92
C LEU A 409 -14.44 -10.03 -4.61
N GLY A 410 -14.04 -9.96 -3.34
CA GLY A 410 -12.84 -10.57 -2.77
C GLY A 410 -13.13 -11.35 -1.49
N GLY A 411 -12.36 -12.41 -1.22
CA GLY A 411 -12.51 -13.25 -0.04
C GLY A 411 -13.64 -14.29 -0.11
N VAL A 412 -14.31 -14.42 -1.25
CA VAL A 412 -15.47 -15.29 -1.41
C VAL A 412 -15.34 -16.31 -2.55
N ALA A 413 -14.16 -16.42 -3.15
CA ALA A 413 -13.84 -17.43 -4.18
C ALA A 413 -12.32 -17.69 -4.16
N ALA A 414 -11.85 -18.65 -4.97
CA ALA A 414 -10.43 -18.93 -5.12
C ALA A 414 -9.63 -17.76 -5.74
N MET A 415 -10.31 -16.82 -6.38
CA MET A 415 -9.76 -15.60 -6.97
C MET A 415 -10.77 -14.47 -6.84
N PRO A 416 -10.38 -13.20 -7.04
CA PRO A 416 -11.32 -12.08 -7.16
C PRO A 416 -12.26 -12.29 -8.36
N VAL A 417 -13.56 -12.04 -8.18
CA VAL A 417 -14.58 -12.28 -9.20
C VAL A 417 -15.58 -11.13 -9.31
N ARG A 418 -16.34 -11.07 -10.40
CA ARG A 418 -17.49 -10.19 -10.54
C ARG A 418 -18.77 -10.89 -10.15
N ALA A 419 -19.72 -10.14 -9.55
CA ALA A 419 -21.03 -10.62 -9.14
C ALA A 419 -22.04 -10.52 -10.29
N LEU A 420 -21.83 -11.30 -11.37
CA LEU A 420 -22.56 -11.14 -12.63
C LEU A 420 -24.06 -11.38 -12.52
N ALA A 421 -24.50 -12.32 -11.67
CA ALA A 421 -25.94 -12.56 -11.47
C ALA A 421 -26.61 -11.39 -10.74
N THR A 422 -25.91 -10.78 -9.77
CA THR A 422 -26.40 -9.59 -9.05
C THR A 422 -26.44 -8.36 -9.96
N GLU A 423 -25.41 -8.15 -10.78
CA GLU A 423 -25.37 -7.08 -11.77
C GLU A 423 -26.59 -7.18 -12.72
N ALA A 424 -26.86 -8.36 -13.27
CA ALA A 424 -28.02 -8.62 -14.11
C ALA A 424 -29.37 -8.44 -13.37
N ALA A 425 -29.42 -8.72 -12.07
CA ALA A 425 -30.61 -8.52 -11.26
C ALA A 425 -30.91 -7.04 -10.99
N LEU A 426 -29.90 -6.19 -11.05
CA LEU A 426 -29.99 -4.74 -10.82
C LEU A 426 -30.26 -3.96 -12.12
N GLU A 427 -29.59 -4.30 -13.22
CA GLU A 427 -29.64 -3.53 -14.47
C GLU A 427 -31.07 -3.48 -15.07
N GLY A 428 -31.47 -2.27 -15.48
CA GLY A 428 -32.79 -1.96 -15.98
C GLY A 428 -33.91 -1.89 -14.91
N ARG A 429 -33.56 -2.05 -13.63
CA ARG A 429 -34.54 -2.01 -12.53
C ARG A 429 -34.55 -0.65 -11.83
N PRO A 430 -35.70 -0.22 -11.28
CA PRO A 430 -35.72 0.96 -10.42
C PRO A 430 -34.83 0.77 -9.18
N TRP A 431 -34.07 1.77 -8.83
CA TRP A 431 -33.26 1.76 -7.59
C TRP A 431 -34.16 2.04 -6.40
N THR A 432 -34.74 0.97 -5.84
CA THR A 432 -35.68 1.00 -4.71
C THR A 432 -35.28 0.00 -3.65
N LEU A 433 -35.81 0.16 -2.43
CA LEU A 433 -35.56 -0.80 -1.35
C LEU A 433 -35.91 -2.24 -1.75
N ALA A 434 -37.01 -2.43 -2.45
CA ALA A 434 -37.45 -3.76 -2.90
C ALA A 434 -36.46 -4.38 -3.89
N THR A 435 -35.96 -3.60 -4.85
CA THR A 435 -34.95 -4.05 -5.81
C THR A 435 -33.63 -4.36 -5.10
N ALA A 436 -33.20 -3.48 -4.20
CA ALA A 436 -31.96 -3.68 -3.44
C ALA A 436 -32.04 -4.92 -2.54
N GLN A 437 -33.18 -5.17 -1.90
CA GLN A 437 -33.41 -6.39 -1.10
C GLN A 437 -33.37 -7.65 -1.96
N ALA A 438 -34.08 -7.67 -3.11
CA ALA A 438 -34.07 -8.81 -4.02
C ALA A 438 -32.65 -9.09 -4.58
N ALA A 439 -31.93 -8.05 -5.01
CA ALA A 439 -30.55 -8.20 -5.48
C ALA A 439 -29.58 -8.62 -4.36
N ALA A 440 -29.82 -8.22 -3.11
CA ALA A 440 -29.04 -8.65 -1.95
C ALA A 440 -29.16 -10.16 -1.68
N GLU A 441 -30.33 -10.75 -1.92
CA GLU A 441 -30.50 -12.21 -1.84
C GLU A 441 -29.69 -12.93 -2.93
N VAL A 442 -29.66 -12.38 -4.16
CA VAL A 442 -28.83 -12.91 -5.25
C VAL A 442 -27.34 -12.80 -4.88
N LEU A 443 -26.91 -11.63 -4.38
CA LEU A 443 -25.52 -11.38 -4.01
C LEU A 443 -25.04 -12.34 -2.91
N GLY A 444 -25.91 -12.68 -1.96
CA GLY A 444 -25.62 -13.68 -0.92
C GLY A 444 -25.31 -15.07 -1.45
N GLY A 445 -25.74 -15.38 -2.69
CA GLY A 445 -25.45 -16.64 -3.39
C GLY A 445 -24.24 -16.60 -4.32
N GLU A 446 -23.58 -15.45 -4.49
CA GLU A 446 -22.42 -15.30 -5.38
C GLU A 446 -21.13 -15.85 -4.74
N GLY A 447 -20.25 -16.34 -5.62
CA GLY A 447 -18.97 -16.90 -5.19
C GLY A 447 -19.07 -18.33 -4.65
N THR A 448 -17.96 -18.78 -4.05
CA THR A 448 -17.81 -20.11 -3.44
C THR A 448 -17.01 -19.96 -2.12
N PRO A 449 -17.56 -19.24 -1.13
CA PRO A 449 -16.83 -18.97 0.10
C PRO A 449 -16.53 -20.26 0.88
N ILE A 450 -15.39 -20.27 1.59
CA ILE A 450 -14.94 -21.39 2.41
C ILE A 450 -14.94 -21.02 3.89
N ASP A 451 -14.96 -22.01 4.75
CA ASP A 451 -14.67 -21.87 6.18
C ASP A 451 -13.17 -21.82 6.39
N ASP A 452 -12.69 -20.83 7.13
CA ASP A 452 -11.30 -20.72 7.56
C ASP A 452 -11.18 -20.04 8.94
N HIS A 453 -9.94 -19.79 9.41
CA HIS A 453 -9.70 -19.13 10.69
C HIS A 453 -10.18 -17.68 10.77
N ARG A 454 -10.56 -17.06 9.62
CA ARG A 454 -11.03 -15.66 9.55
C ARG A 454 -12.54 -15.57 9.65
N ALA A 455 -13.26 -16.40 8.90
CA ALA A 455 -14.73 -16.40 8.86
C ALA A 455 -15.29 -17.72 8.31
N SER A 456 -16.51 -18.05 8.68
CA SER A 456 -17.26 -19.14 8.05
C SER A 456 -17.80 -18.74 6.66
N ALA A 457 -18.02 -19.73 5.81
CA ALA A 457 -18.65 -19.54 4.50
C ALA A 457 -20.04 -18.89 4.63
N ALA A 458 -20.83 -19.32 5.61
CA ALA A 458 -22.14 -18.74 5.90
C ALA A 458 -22.07 -17.26 6.29
N TYR A 459 -21.08 -16.87 7.10
CA TYR A 459 -20.87 -15.46 7.46
C TYR A 459 -20.50 -14.63 6.23
N ARG A 460 -19.56 -15.12 5.39
CA ARG A 460 -19.16 -14.42 4.16
C ARG A 460 -20.33 -14.20 3.22
N ALA A 461 -21.15 -15.23 2.97
CA ALA A 461 -22.37 -15.15 2.16
C ALA A 461 -23.38 -14.14 2.74
N ALA A 462 -23.61 -14.15 4.05
CA ALA A 462 -24.49 -13.18 4.70
C ALA A 462 -23.96 -11.74 4.54
N MET A 463 -22.64 -11.52 4.67
CA MET A 463 -22.05 -10.19 4.54
C MET A 463 -22.12 -9.65 3.11
N LEU A 464 -22.10 -10.48 2.08
CA LEU A 464 -22.33 -10.05 0.71
C LEU A 464 -23.71 -9.38 0.59
N GLY A 465 -24.79 -10.06 0.96
CA GLY A 465 -26.13 -9.50 0.90
C GLY A 465 -26.31 -8.25 1.77
N GLN A 466 -25.74 -8.24 3.00
CA GLN A 466 -25.82 -7.08 3.87
C GLN A 466 -25.09 -5.86 3.30
N SER A 467 -24.00 -6.05 2.56
CA SER A 467 -23.27 -4.96 1.92
C SER A 467 -24.10 -4.22 0.88
N LEU A 468 -24.92 -4.93 0.09
CA LEU A 468 -25.81 -4.25 -0.87
C LEU A 468 -26.97 -3.53 -0.18
N ARG A 469 -27.52 -4.10 0.90
CA ARG A 469 -28.51 -3.41 1.74
C ARG A 469 -27.94 -2.14 2.37
N LYS A 470 -26.69 -2.19 2.84
CA LYS A 470 -25.96 -1.03 3.36
C LYS A 470 -25.78 0.02 2.27
N LEU A 471 -25.30 -0.36 1.08
CA LEU A 471 -25.16 0.56 -0.06
C LEU A 471 -26.46 1.32 -0.31
N TYR A 472 -27.60 0.63 -0.36
CA TYR A 472 -28.89 1.28 -0.53
C TYR A 472 -29.24 2.22 0.62
N ALA A 473 -29.01 1.81 1.86
CA ALA A 473 -29.33 2.62 3.05
C ALA A 473 -28.47 3.90 3.13
N GLU A 474 -27.24 3.86 2.62
CA GLU A 474 -26.33 5.03 2.57
C GLU A 474 -26.59 5.95 1.37
N SER A 475 -27.37 5.50 0.38
CA SER A 475 -27.65 6.25 -0.85
C SER A 475 -29.13 6.13 -1.27
N PRO A 476 -30.11 6.37 -0.38
CA PRO A 476 -31.50 6.04 -0.66
C PRO A 476 -32.18 7.00 -1.65
N GLU A 477 -31.79 8.26 -1.72
CA GLU A 477 -32.56 9.29 -2.45
C GLU A 477 -31.73 10.27 -3.30
N GLU A 478 -30.41 10.29 -3.15
CA GLU A 478 -29.55 11.27 -3.80
C GLU A 478 -28.72 10.67 -4.93
N VAL A 479 -29.36 10.34 -6.04
CA VAL A 479 -28.67 10.48 -7.33
C VAL A 479 -29.30 11.70 -7.99
N PRO A 480 -28.64 12.89 -7.93
CA PRO A 480 -29.11 14.08 -8.64
C PRO A 480 -29.30 13.76 -10.12
N ALA A 481 -30.34 14.34 -10.70
CA ALA A 481 -30.65 14.24 -12.12
C ALA A 481 -29.49 14.75 -13.02
#